data_d843d457040fafd07c498dff2be0bbbf
#
_entry.id   d843d457040fafd07c498dff2be0bbbf
#
_cell.length_a   1.000
_cell.length_b   1.000
_cell.length_c   1.000
_cell.angle_alpha   90.00
_cell.angle_beta   90.00
_cell.angle_gamma   90.00
#
_symmetry.space_group_name_H-M   'P 1'
#
loop_
_entity.id
_entity.type
_entity.pdbx_description
1 polymer ?
#
loop_
_entity_poly.entity_id
_entity_poly.type
_entity_poly.pdbx_seq_one_letter_code
_entity_poly.pdbx_strand_id
1 'polypeptide(L)'
;MKKHIISIILLSAALPSWAQDHAAIPQLDDNLRRLVAPYQIEPPKRTVGKITLFGGSPESPQSKTLIIHPTDTPNIFSIRLNDGESERVSLGFLGLWEDMDIEYSDPQWVFRRKLKGYSQDTLWQTAPAGTQFGYSSSTKTTISERGKQNDMAQPASDENQNYIRYSCAIKREIPARTLHKNIQGSAKEIRCIGSENSNWLGLTGYYLADYHFYIPLKLLTSLPSIEKWSITEFE
;
A
#
# COMPACT_ATOMS: atom_id res chain seq x y z
N MET A 1 27.19 -63.33 -28.33
CA MET A 1 26.11 -62.43 -27.85
C MET A 1 26.68 -61.45 -26.86
N LYS A 2 26.95 -60.18 -27.30
CA LYS A 2 27.48 -59.11 -26.42
C LYS A 2 26.31 -58.22 -25.97
N LYS A 3 26.04 -58.17 -24.65
CA LYS A 3 25.05 -57.33 -24.07
C LYS A 3 25.67 -55.93 -23.82
N HIS A 4 25.17 -54.90 -24.49
CA HIS A 4 25.52 -53.51 -24.20
C HIS A 4 24.60 -53.01 -23.09
N ILE A 5 25.20 -52.65 -21.97
CA ILE A 5 24.53 -51.94 -20.86
C ILE A 5 24.63 -50.44 -21.17
N ILE A 6 23.49 -49.81 -21.45
CA ILE A 6 23.40 -48.35 -21.60
C ILE A 6 23.17 -47.79 -20.22
N SER A 7 24.19 -47.12 -19.67
CA SER A 7 24.07 -46.33 -18.44
C SER A 7 23.45 -44.98 -18.78
N ILE A 8 22.22 -44.75 -18.34
CA ILE A 8 21.54 -43.46 -18.42
C ILE A 8 22.03 -42.65 -17.23
N ILE A 9 22.87 -41.65 -17.49
CA ILE A 9 23.27 -40.64 -16.51
C ILE A 9 22.12 -39.61 -16.43
N LEU A 10 21.33 -39.68 -15.37
CA LEU A 10 20.38 -38.64 -15.03
C LEU A 10 21.15 -37.43 -14.50
N LEU A 11 21.38 -36.44 -15.36
CA LEU A 11 21.80 -35.09 -14.90
C LEU A 11 20.59 -34.46 -14.20
N SER A 12 20.56 -34.52 -12.88
CA SER A 12 19.71 -33.67 -12.05
C SER A 12 20.25 -32.24 -12.14
N ALA A 13 19.69 -31.43 -13.04
CA ALA A 13 19.88 -30.00 -13.04
C ALA A 13 19.26 -29.47 -11.72
N ALA A 14 20.11 -29.21 -10.75
CA ALA A 14 19.74 -28.43 -9.59
C ALA A 14 19.43 -27.01 -10.11
N LEU A 15 18.14 -26.72 -10.28
CA LEU A 15 17.69 -25.33 -10.47
C LEU A 15 18.14 -24.55 -9.24
N PRO A 16 18.86 -23.44 -9.41
CA PRO A 16 19.15 -22.57 -8.28
C PRO A 16 17.80 -22.10 -7.73
N SER A 17 17.47 -22.54 -6.52
CA SER A 17 16.35 -22.03 -5.76
C SER A 17 16.71 -20.58 -5.39
N TRP A 18 16.38 -19.67 -6.27
CA TRP A 18 16.19 -18.29 -5.91
C TRP A 18 14.92 -18.29 -5.04
N ALA A 19 15.09 -18.65 -3.78
CA ALA A 19 14.12 -18.28 -2.77
C ALA A 19 14.18 -16.74 -2.76
N GLN A 20 13.30 -16.12 -3.53
CA GLN A 20 13.01 -14.71 -3.37
C GLN A 20 12.57 -14.58 -1.92
N ASP A 21 13.43 -13.98 -1.09
CA ASP A 21 13.07 -13.48 0.23
C ASP A 21 12.02 -12.39 0.01
N HIS A 22 10.78 -12.81 -0.18
CA HIS A 22 9.66 -11.88 -0.24
C HIS A 22 9.54 -11.23 1.14
N ALA A 23 9.42 -9.90 1.17
CA ALA A 23 9.18 -9.19 2.40
C ALA A 23 7.98 -9.84 3.14
N ALA A 24 8.19 -10.17 4.40
CA ALA A 24 7.16 -10.80 5.21
C ALA A 24 5.97 -9.84 5.35
N ILE A 25 4.75 -10.37 5.24
CA ILE A 25 3.55 -9.59 5.50
C ILE A 25 3.59 -9.13 6.98
N PRO A 26 3.50 -7.82 7.26
CA PRO A 26 3.47 -7.32 8.63
C PRO A 26 2.33 -7.97 9.40
N GLN A 27 2.60 -8.39 10.63
CA GLN A 27 1.55 -8.97 11.48
C GLN A 27 0.62 -7.88 11.99
N LEU A 28 -0.68 -8.12 11.86
CA LEU A 28 -1.71 -7.26 12.42
C LEU A 28 -1.70 -7.39 13.94
N ASP A 29 -1.17 -6.40 14.62
CA ASP A 29 -1.08 -6.35 16.08
C ASP A 29 -2.35 -5.72 16.73
N ASP A 30 -2.51 -5.92 18.03
CA ASP A 30 -3.64 -5.37 18.77
C ASP A 30 -3.63 -3.84 18.83
N ASN A 31 -2.48 -3.21 18.64
CA ASN A 31 -2.39 -1.75 18.59
C ASN A 31 -3.06 -1.21 17.33
N LEU A 32 -2.79 -1.81 16.17
CA LEU A 32 -3.45 -1.43 14.92
C LEU A 32 -4.96 -1.64 15.00
N ARG A 33 -5.39 -2.78 15.52
CA ARG A 33 -6.83 -3.06 15.72
C ARG A 33 -7.51 -1.99 16.58
N ARG A 34 -6.87 -1.60 17.69
CA ARG A 34 -7.41 -0.54 18.59
C ARG A 34 -7.44 0.82 17.93
N LEU A 35 -6.41 1.19 17.17
CA LEU A 35 -6.33 2.49 16.50
C LEU A 35 -7.44 2.68 15.47
N VAL A 36 -7.81 1.64 14.72
CA VAL A 36 -8.82 1.72 13.67
C VAL A 36 -10.23 1.34 14.13
N ALA A 37 -10.37 0.70 15.30
CA ALA A 37 -11.67 0.24 15.81
C ALA A 37 -12.78 1.31 15.84
N PRO A 38 -12.50 2.59 16.24
CA PRO A 38 -13.52 3.64 16.22
C PRO A 38 -14.03 4.02 14.83
N TYR A 39 -13.29 3.64 13.78
CA TYR A 39 -13.55 4.03 12.38
C TYR A 39 -13.99 2.85 11.51
N GLN A 40 -14.26 1.71 12.13
CA GLN A 40 -14.74 0.54 11.42
C GLN A 40 -16.13 0.78 10.84
N ILE A 41 -16.31 0.30 9.61
CA ILE A 41 -17.58 0.26 8.91
C ILE A 41 -17.89 -1.20 8.57
N GLU A 42 -19.08 -1.46 8.05
CA GLU A 42 -19.43 -2.80 7.57
C GLU A 42 -18.37 -3.38 6.64
N PRO A 43 -18.22 -4.71 6.55
CA PRO A 43 -17.32 -5.33 5.60
C PRO A 43 -17.64 -4.91 4.16
N PRO A 44 -16.64 -4.88 3.26
CA PRO A 44 -16.86 -4.54 1.86
C PRO A 44 -17.78 -5.56 1.18
N LYS A 45 -18.60 -5.10 0.25
CA LYS A 45 -19.49 -5.96 -0.56
C LYS A 45 -18.74 -6.80 -1.57
N ARG A 46 -17.54 -6.37 -1.93
CA ARG A 46 -16.68 -6.96 -2.96
C ARG A 46 -15.24 -6.96 -2.52
N THR A 47 -14.48 -7.91 -3.01
CA THR A 47 -13.04 -8.00 -2.81
C THR A 47 -12.31 -7.52 -4.07
N VAL A 48 -11.10 -7.02 -3.87
CA VAL A 48 -10.13 -6.75 -4.91
C VAL A 48 -8.87 -7.52 -4.59
N GLY A 49 -8.34 -8.27 -5.56
CA GLY A 49 -7.11 -9.06 -5.39
C GLY A 49 -5.90 -8.43 -6.04
N LYS A 50 -6.11 -7.72 -7.17
CA LYS A 50 -5.01 -7.12 -7.93
C LYS A 50 -5.42 -5.82 -8.60
N ILE A 51 -4.53 -4.85 -8.53
CA ILE A 51 -4.65 -3.60 -9.29
C ILE A 51 -3.33 -3.32 -9.96
N THR A 52 -3.33 -3.10 -11.29
CA THR A 52 -2.16 -2.58 -12.00
C THR A 52 -2.40 -1.13 -12.38
N LEU A 53 -1.46 -0.28 -12.03
CA LEU A 53 -1.43 1.15 -12.34
C LEU A 53 -0.34 1.42 -13.39
N PHE A 54 -0.64 2.25 -14.37
CA PHE A 54 0.34 2.77 -15.32
C PHE A 54 0.35 4.29 -15.27
N GLY A 55 1.52 4.89 -15.17
CA GLY A 55 1.66 6.34 -15.07
C GLY A 55 2.99 6.75 -14.44
N GLY A 56 2.96 7.77 -13.59
CA GLY A 56 4.12 8.38 -12.96
C GLY A 56 4.33 9.81 -13.44
N SER A 57 5.57 10.28 -13.41
CA SER A 57 5.93 11.55 -14.04
C SER A 57 5.91 11.41 -15.57
N PRO A 58 5.65 12.49 -16.33
CA PRO A 58 5.67 12.44 -17.80
C PRO A 58 7.01 11.97 -18.38
N GLU A 59 8.10 12.19 -17.63
CA GLU A 59 9.47 11.89 -18.06
C GLU A 59 9.88 10.44 -17.76
N SER A 60 9.19 9.78 -16.81
CA SER A 60 9.49 8.41 -16.39
C SER A 60 8.21 7.65 -16.11
N PRO A 61 7.48 7.18 -17.13
CA PRO A 61 6.30 6.35 -16.94
C PRO A 61 6.71 4.98 -16.40
N GLN A 62 5.94 4.49 -15.44
CA GLN A 62 6.17 3.23 -14.74
C GLN A 62 4.89 2.40 -14.67
N SER A 63 5.04 1.12 -14.41
CA SER A 63 3.94 0.24 -14.03
C SER A 63 4.09 -0.14 -12.55
N LYS A 64 2.98 -0.09 -11.80
CA LYS A 64 2.93 -0.53 -10.39
C LYS A 64 1.82 -1.55 -10.23
N THR A 65 2.14 -2.67 -9.61
CA THR A 65 1.16 -3.72 -9.32
C THR A 65 0.96 -3.84 -7.81
N LEU A 66 -0.29 -3.75 -7.38
CA LEU A 66 -0.73 -4.00 -6.02
C LEU A 66 -1.39 -5.37 -5.97
N ILE A 67 -0.89 -6.24 -5.11
CA ILE A 67 -1.55 -7.49 -4.73
C ILE A 67 -2.18 -7.27 -3.37
N ILE A 68 -3.48 -7.50 -3.27
CA ILE A 68 -4.30 -7.09 -2.12
C ILE A 68 -4.97 -8.33 -1.53
N HIS A 69 -4.80 -8.54 -0.25
CA HIS A 69 -5.46 -9.61 0.48
C HIS A 69 -6.22 -9.03 1.68
N PRO A 70 -7.47 -9.43 1.91
CA PRO A 70 -8.18 -9.09 3.13
C PRO A 70 -7.47 -9.74 4.32
N THR A 71 -7.52 -9.08 5.48
CA THR A 71 -7.08 -9.67 6.76
C THR A 71 -8.28 -10.22 7.53
N ASP A 72 -8.03 -10.76 8.72
CA ASP A 72 -9.07 -11.19 9.67
C ASP A 72 -9.85 -10.02 10.29
N THR A 73 -9.36 -8.79 10.11
CA THR A 73 -10.01 -7.57 10.59
C THR A 73 -10.63 -6.81 9.41
N PRO A 74 -11.94 -6.54 9.42
CA PRO A 74 -12.61 -5.83 8.34
C PRO A 74 -11.90 -4.53 7.97
N ASN A 75 -11.89 -4.19 6.67
CA ASN A 75 -11.34 -2.95 6.13
C ASN A 75 -9.82 -2.75 6.32
N ILE A 76 -9.12 -3.77 6.84
CA ILE A 76 -7.65 -3.82 6.82
C ILE A 76 -7.21 -4.83 5.77
N PHE A 77 -6.31 -4.39 4.91
CA PHE A 77 -5.77 -5.18 3.80
C PHE A 77 -4.27 -5.34 3.94
N SER A 78 -3.76 -6.51 3.61
CA SER A 78 -2.35 -6.69 3.31
C SER A 78 -2.14 -6.29 1.84
N ILE A 79 -1.23 -5.37 1.60
CA ILE A 79 -0.97 -4.80 0.29
C ILE A 79 0.50 -5.02 -0.05
N ARG A 80 0.76 -5.73 -1.13
CA ARG A 80 2.10 -5.88 -1.71
C ARG A 80 2.16 -5.01 -2.95
N LEU A 81 3.03 -4.01 -2.94
CA LEU A 81 3.31 -3.14 -4.07
C LEU A 81 4.63 -3.56 -4.70
N ASN A 82 4.60 -3.77 -6.01
CA ASN A 82 5.78 -3.99 -6.86
C ASN A 82 5.80 -2.89 -7.93
N ASP A 83 6.88 -2.13 -8.00
CA ASP A 83 7.10 -1.08 -9.00
C ASP A 83 8.21 -1.44 -10.00
N GLY A 84 8.70 -2.68 -9.96
CA GLY A 84 9.76 -3.19 -10.83
C GLY A 84 11.16 -3.04 -10.25
N GLU A 85 11.38 -2.08 -9.36
CA GLU A 85 12.67 -1.83 -8.71
C GLU A 85 12.69 -2.25 -7.25
N SER A 86 11.55 -2.12 -6.58
CA SER A 86 11.39 -2.43 -5.16
C SER A 86 10.09 -3.19 -4.88
N GLU A 87 10.09 -3.93 -3.80
CA GLU A 87 8.91 -4.55 -3.24
C GLU A 87 8.60 -3.90 -1.88
N ARG A 88 7.35 -3.53 -1.71
CA ARG A 88 6.83 -2.96 -0.47
C ARG A 88 5.65 -3.78 0.00
N VAL A 89 5.67 -4.19 1.26
CA VAL A 89 4.54 -4.87 1.90
C VAL A 89 4.02 -4.03 3.04
N SER A 90 2.71 -3.84 3.09
CA SER A 90 2.06 -3.00 4.09
C SER A 90 0.73 -3.58 4.55
N LEU A 91 0.25 -3.10 5.69
CA LEU A 91 -1.13 -3.20 6.12
C LEU A 91 -1.80 -1.85 5.87
N GLY A 92 -2.89 -1.83 5.13
CA GLY A 92 -3.62 -0.62 4.79
C GLY A 92 -5.02 -0.62 5.35
N PHE A 93 -5.39 0.40 6.13
CA PHE A 93 -6.78 0.63 6.51
C PHE A 93 -7.49 1.37 5.37
N LEU A 94 -8.54 0.78 4.82
CA LEU A 94 -9.30 1.33 3.68
C LEU A 94 -8.44 1.63 2.44
N GLY A 95 -7.30 0.97 2.28
CA GLY A 95 -6.34 1.27 1.22
C GLY A 95 -5.44 2.48 1.49
N LEU A 96 -5.52 3.10 2.66
CA LEU A 96 -4.60 4.16 3.13
C LEU A 96 -3.31 3.52 3.66
N TRP A 97 -2.58 2.82 2.80
CA TRP A 97 -1.44 1.98 3.16
C TRP A 97 -0.20 2.79 3.61
N GLU A 98 -0.15 4.09 3.34
CA GLU A 98 0.95 4.96 3.80
C GLU A 98 0.89 5.25 5.29
N ASP A 99 -0.28 5.06 5.90
CA ASP A 99 -0.53 5.39 7.30
C ASP A 99 -0.48 4.18 8.23
N MET A 100 -0.16 2.99 7.70
CA MET A 100 -0.14 1.73 8.45
C MET A 100 1.28 1.14 8.52
N ASP A 101 1.43 -0.06 9.06
CA ASP A 101 2.72 -0.76 9.08
C ASP A 101 3.20 -1.03 7.65
N ILE A 102 4.41 -0.56 7.33
CA ILE A 102 5.03 -0.70 6.02
C ILE A 102 6.42 -1.31 6.20
N GLU A 103 6.73 -2.32 5.43
CA GLU A 103 8.07 -2.86 5.29
C GLU A 103 8.55 -2.62 3.85
N TYR A 104 9.67 -1.92 3.72
CA TYR A 104 10.38 -1.72 2.46
C TYR A 104 11.56 -2.66 2.43
N SER A 105 11.73 -3.35 1.33
CA SER A 105 12.86 -4.25 1.14
C SER A 105 13.68 -3.77 -0.06
N ASP A 106 14.94 -3.42 0.19
CA ASP A 106 15.93 -3.25 -0.86
C ASP A 106 17.06 -4.27 -0.68
N PRO A 107 18.04 -4.35 -1.60
CA PRO A 107 19.11 -5.34 -1.50
C PRO A 107 19.93 -5.26 -0.21
N GLN A 108 20.05 -4.07 0.38
CA GLN A 108 20.96 -3.81 1.50
C GLN A 108 20.23 -3.47 2.80
N TRP A 109 19.08 -2.80 2.71
CA TRP A 109 18.39 -2.21 3.85
C TRP A 109 16.94 -2.67 3.95
N VAL A 110 16.46 -2.79 5.19
CA VAL A 110 15.05 -3.02 5.51
C VAL A 110 14.53 -1.82 6.27
N PHE A 111 13.53 -1.16 5.71
CA PHE A 111 12.84 -0.03 6.31
C PHE A 111 11.49 -0.52 6.86
N ARG A 112 11.28 -0.36 8.15
CA ARG A 112 9.99 -0.68 8.79
C ARG A 112 9.36 0.59 9.31
N ARG A 113 8.15 0.88 8.87
CA ARG A 113 7.34 1.99 9.39
C ARG A 113 6.17 1.41 10.16
N LYS A 114 6.00 1.83 11.40
CA LYS A 114 4.95 1.35 12.28
C LYS A 114 4.03 2.49 12.70
N LEU A 115 2.72 2.31 12.50
CA LEU A 115 1.71 3.26 12.93
C LEU A 115 1.69 3.35 14.46
N LYS A 116 1.72 4.57 15.00
CA LYS A 116 1.65 4.86 16.44
C LYS A 116 0.38 5.56 16.84
N GLY A 117 -0.21 6.31 15.93
CA GLY A 117 -1.47 7.00 16.15
C GLY A 117 -2.21 7.21 14.83
N TYR A 118 -3.52 7.14 14.88
CA TYR A 118 -4.42 7.45 13.78
C TYR A 118 -5.66 8.14 14.33
N SER A 119 -6.12 9.18 13.65
CA SER A 119 -7.41 9.81 13.94
C SER A 119 -8.03 10.38 12.67
N GLN A 120 -9.34 10.37 12.61
CA GLN A 120 -10.13 11.10 11.62
C GLN A 120 -11.30 11.77 12.32
N ASP A 121 -11.69 12.95 11.84
CA ASP A 121 -12.76 13.75 12.45
C ASP A 121 -14.17 13.37 11.94
N THR A 122 -14.24 12.61 10.88
CA THR A 122 -15.51 12.23 10.20
C THR A 122 -15.38 10.81 9.64
N LEU A 123 -16.46 10.03 9.67
CA LEU A 123 -16.57 8.77 8.93
C LEU A 123 -16.78 9.08 7.43
N TRP A 124 -15.74 9.58 6.78
CA TRP A 124 -15.76 10.04 5.39
C TRP A 124 -16.13 8.94 4.39
N GLN A 125 -15.93 7.69 4.76
CA GLN A 125 -16.27 6.52 3.93
C GLN A 125 -17.77 6.52 3.54
N THR A 126 -18.62 6.90 4.49
CA THR A 126 -20.09 6.95 4.31
C THR A 126 -20.60 8.36 4.01
N ALA A 127 -19.76 9.39 4.14
CA ALA A 127 -20.15 10.78 3.96
C ALA A 127 -20.45 11.12 2.47
N PRO A 128 -21.39 12.04 2.19
CA PRO A 128 -21.74 12.44 0.82
C PRO A 128 -20.67 13.33 0.17
N ALA A 129 -20.80 13.52 -1.15
CA ALA A 129 -20.01 14.52 -1.87
C ALA A 129 -20.22 15.93 -1.27
N GLY A 130 -19.18 16.75 -1.26
CA GLY A 130 -19.14 18.06 -0.62
C GLY A 130 -18.61 18.03 0.82
N THR A 131 -18.55 16.87 1.46
CA THR A 131 -18.01 16.75 2.83
C THR A 131 -16.52 17.06 2.86
N GLN A 132 -16.12 17.88 3.82
CA GLN A 132 -14.73 18.11 4.21
C GLN A 132 -14.40 17.27 5.45
N PHE A 133 -13.20 16.75 5.52
CA PHE A 133 -12.74 15.97 6.67
C PHE A 133 -11.22 16.06 6.83
N GLY A 134 -10.75 15.76 8.02
CA GLY A 134 -9.33 15.65 8.32
C GLY A 134 -8.99 14.26 8.83
N TYR A 135 -7.81 13.82 8.52
CA TYR A 135 -7.21 12.69 9.22
C TYR A 135 -5.74 12.95 9.53
N SER A 136 -5.24 12.30 10.54
CA SER A 136 -3.84 12.41 10.93
C SER A 136 -3.28 11.05 11.31
N SER A 137 -2.01 10.86 11.05
CA SER A 137 -1.26 9.68 11.46
C SER A 137 0.05 10.08 12.11
N SER A 138 0.52 9.25 13.03
CA SER A 138 1.89 9.31 13.54
C SER A 138 2.55 7.96 13.37
N THR A 139 3.78 7.95 12.85
CA THR A 139 4.51 6.73 12.54
C THR A 139 5.90 6.77 13.13
N LYS A 140 6.45 5.60 13.48
CA LYS A 140 7.86 5.40 13.83
C LYS A 140 8.52 4.58 12.72
N THR A 141 9.65 5.07 12.20
CA THR A 141 10.44 4.34 11.19
C THR A 141 11.68 3.76 11.87
N THR A 142 11.99 2.51 11.58
CA THR A 142 13.24 1.84 11.94
C THR A 142 13.95 1.38 10.67
N ILE A 143 15.27 1.42 10.68
CA ILE A 143 16.12 1.00 9.57
C ILE A 143 17.07 -0.06 10.09
N SER A 144 17.18 -1.19 9.39
CA SER A 144 18.11 -2.26 9.69
C SER A 144 18.82 -2.76 8.44
N GLU A 145 20.06 -3.22 8.56
CA GLU A 145 20.78 -3.85 7.46
C GLU A 145 20.31 -5.29 7.28
N ARG A 146 20.07 -5.69 6.03
CA ARG A 146 19.57 -7.04 5.70
C ARG A 146 20.64 -8.11 6.09
N GLY A 147 20.19 -9.22 6.68
CA GLY A 147 21.04 -10.35 7.06
C GLY A 147 21.83 -10.17 8.37
N LYS A 148 21.84 -8.99 8.93
CA LYS A 148 22.29 -8.82 10.31
C LYS A 148 21.10 -8.99 11.23
N GLN A 149 20.99 -10.16 11.83
CA GLN A 149 20.03 -10.42 12.91
C GLN A 149 20.51 -9.58 14.11
N ASN A 150 20.02 -8.36 14.18
CA ASN A 150 20.50 -7.40 15.15
C ASN A 150 19.73 -7.51 16.45
N ASP A 151 20.39 -8.07 17.44
CA ASP A 151 20.21 -7.66 18.84
C ASP A 151 20.69 -6.21 19.10
N MET A 152 21.23 -5.56 18.09
CA MET A 152 21.55 -4.14 18.06
C MET A 152 20.70 -3.45 16.98
N ALA A 153 19.40 -3.32 17.24
CA ALA A 153 18.71 -2.15 16.73
C ALA A 153 19.50 -0.95 17.28
N GLN A 154 20.47 -0.44 16.51
CA GLN A 154 20.87 0.94 16.73
C GLN A 154 19.56 1.72 16.70
N PRO A 155 19.14 2.34 17.82
CA PRO A 155 18.11 3.33 17.72
C PRO A 155 18.64 4.28 16.67
N ALA A 156 17.97 4.33 15.50
CA ALA A 156 18.23 5.38 14.56
C ALA A 156 18.16 6.64 15.43
N SER A 157 19.29 7.32 15.54
CA SER A 157 19.44 8.50 16.36
C SER A 157 18.23 9.38 16.09
N ASP A 158 17.50 9.68 17.11
CA ASP A 158 16.23 10.37 17.14
C ASP A 158 15.04 9.52 16.65
N GLU A 159 14.13 9.31 17.61
CA GLU A 159 12.78 8.82 17.37
C GLU A 159 12.08 9.78 16.40
N ASN A 160 12.30 9.62 15.09
CA ASN A 160 11.57 10.36 14.08
C ASN A 160 10.12 9.87 14.09
N GLN A 161 9.39 10.38 15.08
CA GLN A 161 7.95 10.28 15.11
C GLN A 161 7.41 11.26 14.07
N ASN A 162 7.13 10.73 12.89
CA ASN A 162 6.59 11.55 11.81
C ASN A 162 5.08 11.71 12.04
N TYR A 163 4.66 12.93 12.31
CA TYR A 163 3.25 13.30 12.42
C TYR A 163 2.79 14.01 11.16
N ILE A 164 1.81 13.44 10.49
CA ILE A 164 1.24 13.99 9.26
C ILE A 164 -0.25 14.24 9.47
N ARG A 165 -0.72 15.38 9.01
CA ARG A 165 -2.13 15.73 8.97
C ARG A 165 -2.56 16.04 7.56
N TYR A 166 -3.72 15.51 7.16
CA TYR A 166 -4.34 15.77 5.89
C TYR A 166 -5.67 16.49 6.06
N SER A 167 -5.90 17.50 5.22
CA SER A 167 -7.20 18.13 5.03
C SER A 167 -7.76 17.67 3.69
N CYS A 168 -8.91 17.02 3.72
CA CYS A 168 -9.49 16.34 2.58
C CYS A 168 -10.89 16.85 2.25
N ALA A 169 -11.32 16.65 1.00
CA ALA A 169 -12.68 16.92 0.57
C ALA A 169 -13.15 15.86 -0.42
N ILE A 170 -14.35 15.35 -0.23
CA ILE A 170 -15.04 14.50 -1.18
C ILE A 170 -15.60 15.43 -2.27
N LYS A 171 -15.03 15.38 -3.48
CA LYS A 171 -15.41 16.31 -4.56
C LYS A 171 -16.66 15.90 -5.28
N ARG A 172 -16.81 14.63 -5.57
CA ARG A 172 -17.96 14.06 -6.28
C ARG A 172 -18.00 12.55 -6.11
N GLU A 173 -19.13 11.98 -6.45
CA GLU A 173 -19.31 10.55 -6.62
C GLU A 173 -19.56 10.24 -8.10
N ILE A 174 -18.94 9.19 -8.61
CA ILE A 174 -19.02 8.77 -10.02
C ILE A 174 -19.25 7.26 -10.09
N PRO A 175 -19.79 6.74 -11.20
CA PRO A 175 -19.78 5.30 -11.45
C PRO A 175 -18.34 4.78 -11.50
N ALA A 176 -18.00 3.78 -10.68
CA ALA A 176 -16.62 3.29 -10.56
C ALA A 176 -16.06 2.70 -11.88
N ARG A 177 -16.94 2.22 -12.77
CA ARG A 177 -16.59 1.75 -14.12
C ARG A 177 -15.95 2.83 -15.02
N THR A 178 -16.06 4.10 -14.66
CA THR A 178 -15.38 5.18 -15.39
C THR A 178 -13.88 5.21 -15.14
N LEU A 179 -13.42 4.59 -14.05
CA LEU A 179 -12.00 4.42 -13.74
C LEU A 179 -11.42 3.19 -14.42
N HIS A 180 -12.19 2.10 -14.44
CA HIS A 180 -11.86 0.87 -15.16
C HIS A 180 -13.12 0.01 -15.32
N LYS A 181 -13.30 -0.62 -16.48
CA LYS A 181 -14.52 -1.36 -16.86
C LYS A 181 -14.93 -2.47 -15.88
N ASN A 182 -13.98 -3.08 -15.21
CA ASN A 182 -14.21 -4.18 -14.25
C ASN A 182 -14.65 -3.69 -12.87
N ILE A 183 -14.50 -2.39 -12.56
CA ILE A 183 -14.87 -1.85 -11.25
C ILE A 183 -16.36 -1.60 -11.21
N GLN A 184 -17.02 -2.19 -10.23
CA GLN A 184 -18.46 -2.03 -10.04
C GLN A 184 -18.78 -1.04 -8.92
N GLY A 185 -20.04 -0.61 -8.83
CA GLY A 185 -20.51 0.31 -7.82
C GLY A 185 -20.12 1.77 -8.08
N SER A 186 -19.93 2.52 -7.01
CA SER A 186 -19.56 3.94 -7.06
C SER A 186 -18.16 4.18 -6.54
N ALA A 187 -17.58 5.31 -6.96
CA ALA A 187 -16.30 5.80 -6.49
C ALA A 187 -16.41 7.27 -6.07
N LYS A 188 -15.86 7.61 -4.91
CA LYS A 188 -15.77 8.98 -4.41
C LYS A 188 -14.42 9.58 -4.78
N GLU A 189 -14.41 10.67 -5.53
CA GLU A 189 -13.21 11.44 -5.77
C GLU A 189 -12.86 12.23 -4.51
N ILE A 190 -11.70 11.95 -3.93
CA ILE A 190 -11.20 12.59 -2.71
C ILE A 190 -9.93 13.35 -3.07
N ARG A 191 -9.87 14.62 -2.61
CA ARG A 191 -8.68 15.45 -2.72
C ARG A 191 -8.20 15.82 -1.34
N CYS A 192 -6.93 15.57 -1.08
CA CYS A 192 -6.28 15.88 0.19
C CYS A 192 -5.11 16.82 -0.02
N ILE A 193 -4.84 17.65 0.98
CA ILE A 193 -3.65 18.49 1.10
C ILE A 193 -2.96 18.04 2.38
N GLY A 194 -1.68 17.69 2.28
CA GLY A 194 -0.85 17.30 3.42
C GLY A 194 -0.31 18.51 4.17
N SER A 195 0.06 18.33 5.45
CA SER A 195 0.83 19.30 6.20
C SER A 195 2.24 19.47 5.64
N GLU A 196 2.97 20.49 6.07
CA GLU A 196 4.35 20.79 5.60
C GLU A 196 5.34 19.62 5.78
N ASN A 197 5.11 18.73 6.74
CA ASN A 197 5.92 17.54 6.98
C ASN A 197 5.51 16.35 6.12
N SER A 198 4.53 16.51 5.24
CA SER A 198 4.09 15.47 4.32
C SER A 198 5.02 15.41 3.10
N ASN A 199 5.40 14.20 2.68
CA ASN A 199 6.11 13.98 1.41
C ASN A 199 5.24 14.36 0.18
N TRP A 200 3.94 14.59 0.40
CA TRP A 200 2.95 14.90 -0.61
C TRP A 200 2.26 16.23 -0.29
N LEU A 201 2.40 17.22 -1.18
CA LEU A 201 1.68 18.48 -1.05
C LEU A 201 0.20 18.34 -1.38
N GLY A 202 -0.14 17.36 -2.21
CA GLY A 202 -1.51 17.11 -2.60
C GLY A 202 -1.71 15.70 -3.16
N LEU A 203 -2.87 15.14 -2.88
CA LEU A 203 -3.27 13.81 -3.27
C LEU A 203 -4.69 13.87 -3.84
N THR A 204 -4.91 13.26 -5.00
CA THR A 204 -6.25 12.99 -5.51
C THR A 204 -6.37 11.51 -5.78
N GLY A 205 -7.37 10.89 -5.23
CA GLY A 205 -7.65 9.48 -5.42
C GLY A 205 -9.13 9.18 -5.40
N TYR A 206 -9.45 7.91 -5.48
CA TYR A 206 -10.83 7.43 -5.54
C TYR A 206 -11.04 6.34 -4.49
N TYR A 207 -12.04 6.55 -3.65
CA TYR A 207 -12.51 5.54 -2.74
C TYR A 207 -13.61 4.72 -3.43
N LEU A 208 -13.33 3.44 -3.63
CA LEU A 208 -14.25 2.47 -4.22
C LEU A 208 -15.20 1.98 -3.14
N ALA A 209 -16.46 2.44 -3.17
CA ALA A 209 -17.40 2.23 -2.07
C ALA A 209 -17.75 0.75 -1.83
N ASP A 210 -17.92 -0.06 -2.88
CA ASP A 210 -18.24 -1.48 -2.74
C ASP A 210 -17.04 -2.33 -2.27
N TYR A 211 -15.81 -1.84 -2.44
CA TYR A 211 -14.55 -2.53 -2.10
C TYR A 211 -13.92 -2.01 -0.82
N HIS A 212 -14.41 -0.90 -0.27
CA HIS A 212 -13.82 -0.15 0.84
C HIS A 212 -12.32 0.11 0.65
N PHE A 213 -11.92 0.44 -0.57
CA PHE A 213 -10.53 0.59 -0.95
C PHE A 213 -10.27 1.93 -1.62
N TYR A 214 -9.27 2.67 -1.12
CA TYR A 214 -8.84 3.94 -1.69
C TYR A 214 -7.65 3.75 -2.62
N ILE A 215 -7.69 4.35 -3.81
CA ILE A 215 -6.63 4.29 -4.80
C ILE A 215 -6.15 5.71 -5.10
N PRO A 216 -4.90 6.07 -4.76
CA PRO A 216 -4.33 7.35 -5.17
C PRO A 216 -3.99 7.32 -6.67
N LEU A 217 -4.53 8.27 -7.45
CA LEU A 217 -4.29 8.34 -8.90
C LEU A 217 -3.57 9.62 -9.34
N LYS A 218 -3.43 10.61 -8.45
CA LYS A 218 -2.67 11.82 -8.74
C LYS A 218 -1.98 12.31 -7.49
N LEU A 219 -0.68 12.46 -7.59
CA LEU A 219 0.20 12.88 -6.50
C LEU A 219 0.89 14.17 -6.90
N LEU A 220 0.86 15.16 -6.01
CA LEU A 220 1.65 16.38 -6.11
C LEU A 220 2.77 16.28 -5.07
N THR A 221 4.00 16.15 -5.54
CA THR A 221 5.19 16.06 -4.68
C THR A 221 5.72 17.44 -4.29
N SER A 222 6.63 17.50 -3.34
CA SER A 222 7.35 18.73 -2.95
C SER A 222 8.26 19.28 -4.06
N LEU A 223 8.73 18.42 -4.96
CA LEU A 223 9.28 18.83 -6.25
C LEU A 223 8.11 19.14 -7.18
N PRO A 224 8.16 20.14 -8.06
CA PRO A 224 7.02 20.55 -8.88
C PRO A 224 6.67 19.51 -9.96
N SER A 225 6.63 18.25 -9.60
CA SER A 225 6.23 17.15 -10.44
C SER A 225 4.84 16.65 -10.02
N ILE A 226 4.01 16.40 -11.02
CA ILE A 226 2.70 15.80 -10.86
C ILE A 226 2.77 14.40 -11.42
N GLU A 227 2.67 13.40 -10.54
CA GLU A 227 2.48 12.03 -10.97
C GLU A 227 1.00 11.78 -11.24
N LYS A 228 0.72 11.15 -12.36
CA LYS A 228 -0.64 10.72 -12.74
C LYS A 228 -0.63 9.25 -13.07
N TRP A 229 -1.61 8.55 -12.54
CA TRP A 229 -1.77 7.11 -12.68
C TRP A 229 -3.14 6.78 -13.27
N SER A 230 -3.20 5.72 -14.05
CA SER A 230 -4.44 5.13 -14.57
C SER A 230 -4.49 3.65 -14.19
N ILE A 231 -5.68 3.15 -13.95
CA ILE A 231 -5.89 1.71 -13.68
C ILE A 231 -5.92 0.99 -15.03
N THR A 232 -4.99 0.07 -15.24
CA THR A 232 -4.90 -0.74 -16.46
C THR A 232 -5.43 -2.16 -16.26
N GLU A 233 -5.38 -2.68 -15.04
CA GLU A 233 -5.95 -3.97 -14.64
C GLU A 233 -6.64 -3.84 -13.29
N PHE A 234 -7.74 -4.59 -13.14
CA PHE A 234 -8.49 -4.67 -11.89
C PHE A 234 -9.16 -6.05 -11.80
N GLU A 235 -8.80 -6.84 -10.79
CA GLU A 235 -9.23 -8.22 -10.56
C GLU A 235 -9.71 -8.46 -9.13
#